data_5f6529b47470c98ed13f2ff51ed1e9d9
#
_entry.id   5f6529b47470c98ed13f2ff51ed1e9d9
#
_cell.length_a   1.000
_cell.length_b   1.000
_cell.length_c   1.000
_cell.angle_alpha   90.00
_cell.angle_beta   90.00
_cell.angle_gamma   90.00
#
_symmetry.space_group_name_H-M   'P 1'
#
loop_
_entity.id
_entity.type
_entity.pdbx_description
1 polymer ?
#
loop_
_entity_poly.entity_id
_entity_poly.type
_entity_poly.pdbx_seq_one_letter_code
_entity_poly.pdbx_strand_id
1 'polypeptide(L)'
;MTTPRLADLFGVPKPVIAMAHLPALPGTPRHVRGTSIAQLAERVRTDVGHLLAGGVDGIMFCNEDDRPYSLHVGAEIPATMAAVIAEVRPTDRPFGVDILWDPMAAMALAKATGASFMREVVTGAYESDMGVWAPDAAALYRYRRQLDADDVLVMGNITPEFASPLGSRTVAQRARSAVTSSLIDVLLIAGPMAGAEPDLSVVQAAKEAVEGRVPVLMNTGARVDNVGRFLQVADGVIVGSGLKVDGQTWNPVDPARVTAFMAAVREARSSA
;
A
#
# COMPACT_ATOMS: atom_id res chain seq x y z
N MET A 1 5.01 21.35 11.07
CA MET A 1 4.76 20.11 11.81
C MET A 1 5.77 19.10 11.32
N THR A 2 6.43 18.35 12.20
CA THR A 2 7.35 17.28 11.79
C THR A 2 6.52 16.07 11.36
N THR A 3 6.80 15.52 10.18
CA THR A 3 6.18 14.28 9.70
C THR A 3 6.35 13.18 10.75
N PRO A 4 5.27 12.48 11.18
CA PRO A 4 5.40 11.41 12.16
C PRO A 4 6.32 10.32 11.59
N ARG A 5 7.18 9.77 12.44
CA ARG A 5 8.03 8.64 12.04
C ARG A 5 7.16 7.39 11.91
N LEU A 6 7.53 6.50 11.00
CA LEU A 6 6.82 5.23 10.82
C LEU A 6 6.67 4.45 12.15
N ALA A 7 7.73 4.43 12.97
CA ALA A 7 7.71 3.79 14.28
C ALA A 7 6.74 4.47 15.26
N ASP A 8 6.58 5.79 15.19
CA ASP A 8 5.65 6.53 16.05
C ASP A 8 4.20 6.22 15.67
N LEU A 9 3.93 6.01 14.36
CA LEU A 9 2.59 5.66 13.88
C LEU A 9 2.19 4.25 14.29
N PHE A 10 3.10 3.27 14.14
CA PHE A 10 2.77 1.85 14.37
C PHE A 10 3.15 1.34 15.77
N GLY A 11 3.94 2.08 16.53
CA GLY A 11 4.39 1.69 17.88
C GLY A 11 5.34 0.50 17.92
N VAL A 12 5.79 0.01 16.77
CA VAL A 12 6.71 -1.12 16.63
C VAL A 12 7.77 -0.85 15.55
N PRO A 13 8.98 -1.41 15.69
CA PRO A 13 9.95 -1.40 14.60
C PRO A 13 9.51 -2.32 13.48
N LYS A 14 9.86 -1.97 12.23
CA LYS A 14 9.60 -2.78 11.03
C LYS A 14 8.16 -3.27 10.91
N PRO A 15 7.16 -2.34 10.82
CA PRO A 15 5.75 -2.68 10.83
C PRO A 15 5.35 -3.55 9.63
N VAL A 16 4.33 -4.38 9.86
CA VAL A 16 3.61 -5.16 8.85
C VAL A 16 2.28 -4.49 8.57
N ILE A 17 2.11 -4.00 7.35
CA ILE A 17 0.86 -3.46 6.85
C ILE A 17 0.21 -4.52 5.96
N ALA A 18 -0.96 -5.01 6.35
CA ALA A 18 -1.67 -6.03 5.61
C ALA A 18 -2.74 -5.43 4.70
N MET A 19 -2.84 -5.95 3.47
CA MET A 19 -3.81 -5.48 2.50
C MET A 19 -5.20 -6.08 2.76
N ALA A 20 -6.19 -5.22 2.93
CA ALA A 20 -7.61 -5.54 2.89
C ALA A 20 -8.15 -5.16 1.51
N HIS A 21 -8.19 -6.15 0.61
CA HIS A 21 -8.65 -5.95 -0.77
C HIS A 21 -10.18 -5.92 -0.82
N LEU A 22 -10.72 -4.86 -1.43
CA LEU A 22 -12.15 -4.78 -1.68
C LEU A 22 -12.50 -5.64 -2.92
N PRO A 23 -13.71 -6.24 -2.94
CA PRO A 23 -14.28 -6.79 -4.18
C PRO A 23 -14.48 -5.68 -5.21
N ALA A 24 -14.63 -6.06 -6.48
CA ALA A 24 -14.89 -5.11 -7.56
C ALA A 24 -16.07 -4.17 -7.26
N LEU A 25 -15.80 -2.87 -7.37
CA LEU A 25 -16.71 -1.81 -6.94
C LEU A 25 -17.71 -1.42 -8.04
N PRO A 26 -18.86 -0.79 -7.69
CA PRO A 26 -19.82 -0.27 -8.67
C PRO A 26 -19.13 0.62 -9.71
N GLY A 27 -19.51 0.44 -10.97
CA GLY A 27 -18.90 1.15 -12.11
C GLY A 27 -17.79 0.35 -12.81
N THR A 28 -17.22 -0.66 -12.15
CA THR A 28 -16.16 -1.48 -12.73
C THR A 28 -16.71 -2.71 -13.48
N PRO A 29 -15.99 -3.24 -14.49
CA PRO A 29 -16.45 -4.36 -15.29
C PRO A 29 -16.72 -5.67 -14.53
N ARG A 30 -16.00 -5.88 -13.42
CA ARG A 30 -16.08 -7.09 -12.59
C ARG A 30 -17.12 -7.00 -11.48
N HIS A 31 -17.73 -5.84 -11.28
CA HIS A 31 -18.74 -5.66 -10.24
C HIS A 31 -19.98 -6.52 -10.47
N VAL A 32 -20.38 -7.24 -9.45
CA VAL A 32 -21.62 -8.02 -9.48
C VAL A 32 -22.82 -7.09 -9.24
N ARG A 33 -23.63 -6.87 -10.27
CA ARG A 33 -24.79 -5.96 -10.19
C ARG A 33 -25.73 -6.35 -9.05
N GLY A 34 -26.20 -5.37 -8.33
CA GLY A 34 -27.11 -5.57 -7.19
C GLY A 34 -26.41 -5.86 -5.86
N THR A 35 -25.09 -5.99 -5.84
CA THR A 35 -24.35 -6.08 -4.56
C THR A 35 -24.49 -4.78 -3.80
N SER A 36 -25.01 -4.86 -2.57
CA SER A 36 -25.17 -3.70 -1.69
C SER A 36 -23.86 -3.32 -1.00
N ILE A 37 -23.76 -2.08 -0.52
CA ILE A 37 -22.61 -1.62 0.31
C ILE A 37 -22.44 -2.54 1.53
N ALA A 38 -23.53 -2.93 2.19
CA ALA A 38 -23.47 -3.84 3.35
C ALA A 38 -22.87 -5.21 3.01
N GLN A 39 -23.15 -5.75 1.83
CA GLN A 39 -22.55 -7.01 1.37
C GLN A 39 -21.05 -6.86 1.06
N LEU A 40 -20.65 -5.74 0.46
CA LEU A 40 -19.23 -5.42 0.27
C LEU A 40 -18.51 -5.28 1.62
N ALA A 41 -19.10 -4.54 2.56
CA ALA A 41 -18.55 -4.33 3.89
C ALA A 41 -18.41 -5.65 4.68
N GLU A 42 -19.40 -6.55 4.62
CA GLU A 42 -19.35 -7.84 5.32
C GLU A 42 -18.18 -8.71 4.83
N ARG A 43 -17.95 -8.72 3.52
CA ARG A 43 -16.83 -9.47 2.94
C ARG A 43 -15.48 -8.91 3.38
N VAL A 44 -15.33 -7.59 3.37
CA VAL A 44 -14.11 -6.92 3.84
C VAL A 44 -13.93 -7.07 5.35
N ARG A 45 -15.02 -7.01 6.13
CA ARG A 45 -15.02 -7.18 7.60
C ARG A 45 -14.42 -8.53 8.00
N THR A 46 -14.78 -9.60 7.29
CA THR A 46 -14.25 -10.94 7.54
C THR A 46 -12.73 -10.96 7.36
N ASP A 47 -12.23 -10.43 6.24
CA ASP A 47 -10.79 -10.35 5.97
C ASP A 47 -10.06 -9.49 7.01
N VAL A 48 -10.59 -8.31 7.33
CA VAL A 48 -10.03 -7.41 8.37
C VAL A 48 -9.99 -8.11 9.73
N GLY A 49 -11.05 -8.82 10.11
CA GLY A 49 -11.10 -9.61 11.35
C GLY A 49 -9.99 -10.64 11.44
N HIS A 50 -9.75 -11.39 10.36
CA HIS A 50 -8.66 -12.39 10.29
C HIS A 50 -7.27 -11.73 10.40
N LEU A 51 -7.05 -10.62 9.72
CA LEU A 51 -5.80 -9.86 9.77
C LEU A 51 -5.51 -9.34 11.17
N LEU A 52 -6.49 -8.70 11.81
CA LEU A 52 -6.36 -8.16 13.17
C LEU A 52 -6.12 -9.26 14.21
N ALA A 53 -6.86 -10.37 14.13
CA ALA A 53 -6.68 -11.53 15.01
C ALA A 53 -5.29 -12.15 14.87
N GLY A 54 -4.70 -12.14 13.67
CA GLY A 54 -3.34 -12.59 13.43
C GLY A 54 -2.25 -11.65 13.93
N GLY A 55 -2.60 -10.42 14.32
CA GLY A 55 -1.71 -9.47 14.98
C GLY A 55 -0.87 -8.62 14.02
N VAL A 56 -1.38 -8.30 12.82
CA VAL A 56 -0.74 -7.32 11.92
C VAL A 56 -0.72 -5.93 12.56
N ASP A 57 0.24 -5.09 12.18
CA ASP A 57 0.45 -3.80 12.84
C ASP A 57 -0.43 -2.69 12.23
N GLY A 58 -0.86 -2.85 10.99
CA GLY A 58 -1.77 -1.92 10.31
C GLY A 58 -2.48 -2.56 9.13
N ILE A 59 -3.54 -1.89 8.66
CA ILE A 59 -4.37 -2.33 7.54
C ILE A 59 -4.26 -1.31 6.40
N MET A 60 -4.25 -1.78 5.15
CA MET A 60 -4.40 -0.92 3.98
C MET A 60 -5.57 -1.40 3.12
N PHE A 61 -6.56 -0.56 2.94
CA PHE A 61 -7.72 -0.83 2.07
C PHE A 61 -7.39 -0.48 0.63
N CYS A 62 -7.68 -1.40 -0.31
CA CYS A 62 -7.34 -1.24 -1.72
C CYS A 62 -8.45 -1.79 -2.62
N ASN A 63 -8.74 -1.11 -3.73
CA ASN A 63 -9.70 -1.53 -4.74
C ASN A 63 -9.09 -2.54 -5.74
N GLU A 64 -8.39 -3.56 -5.26
CA GLU A 64 -7.60 -4.52 -6.03
C GLU A 64 -8.36 -5.27 -7.14
N ASP A 65 -9.69 -5.47 -7.01
CA ASP A 65 -10.46 -6.21 -8.02
C ASP A 65 -11.13 -5.33 -9.09
N ASP A 66 -10.84 -4.02 -9.12
CA ASP A 66 -11.39 -3.05 -10.08
C ASP A 66 -10.74 -3.15 -11.49
N ARG A 67 -10.33 -4.34 -11.87
CA ARG A 67 -9.65 -4.59 -13.17
C ARG A 67 -10.59 -4.51 -14.36
N PRO A 68 -10.12 -3.92 -15.51
CA PRO A 68 -8.83 -3.25 -15.71
C PRO A 68 -8.77 -1.93 -14.97
N TYR A 69 -7.57 -1.59 -14.47
CA TYR A 69 -7.35 -0.37 -13.67
C TYR A 69 -7.42 0.91 -14.53
N SER A 70 -7.63 2.03 -13.85
CA SER A 70 -7.65 3.36 -14.45
C SER A 70 -6.72 4.32 -13.72
N LEU A 71 -6.06 5.22 -14.46
CA LEU A 71 -5.24 6.30 -13.87
C LEU A 71 -6.10 7.42 -13.26
N HIS A 72 -7.39 7.44 -13.58
CA HIS A 72 -8.38 8.37 -13.03
C HIS A 72 -9.68 7.61 -12.82
N VAL A 73 -10.09 7.49 -11.57
CA VAL A 73 -11.34 6.80 -11.21
C VAL A 73 -12.52 7.77 -11.15
N GLY A 74 -13.73 7.25 -11.36
CA GLY A 74 -14.95 8.00 -11.15
C GLY A 74 -15.25 8.20 -9.66
N ALA A 75 -16.14 9.16 -9.36
CA ALA A 75 -16.52 9.48 -7.98
C ALA A 75 -17.15 8.29 -7.22
N GLU A 76 -17.72 7.32 -7.94
CA GLU A 76 -18.31 6.09 -7.39
C GLU A 76 -17.28 5.24 -6.64
N ILE A 77 -16.01 5.23 -7.04
CA ILE A 77 -14.96 4.43 -6.39
C ILE A 77 -14.64 4.97 -5.00
N PRO A 78 -14.15 6.22 -4.82
CA PRO A 78 -13.86 6.72 -3.48
C PRO A 78 -15.12 6.83 -2.61
N ALA A 79 -16.29 7.12 -3.16
CA ALA A 79 -17.53 7.17 -2.40
C ALA A 79 -17.92 5.79 -1.84
N THR A 80 -17.84 4.73 -2.67
CA THR A 80 -18.12 3.36 -2.23
C THR A 80 -17.07 2.88 -1.21
N MET A 81 -15.78 3.13 -1.47
CA MET A 81 -14.72 2.77 -0.54
C MET A 81 -14.89 3.47 0.81
N ALA A 82 -15.22 4.78 0.82
CA ALA A 82 -15.44 5.52 2.05
C ALA A 82 -16.58 4.90 2.88
N ALA A 83 -17.71 4.53 2.24
CA ALA A 83 -18.84 3.90 2.90
C ALA A 83 -18.47 2.54 3.51
N VAL A 84 -17.75 1.69 2.76
CA VAL A 84 -17.28 0.38 3.24
C VAL A 84 -16.28 0.54 4.39
N ILE A 85 -15.26 1.39 4.21
CA ILE A 85 -14.20 1.61 5.22
C ILE A 85 -14.79 2.14 6.53
N ALA A 86 -15.76 3.04 6.48
CA ALA A 86 -16.41 3.58 7.66
C ALA A 86 -17.03 2.48 8.56
N GLU A 87 -17.48 1.37 7.95
CA GLU A 87 -18.09 0.24 8.69
C GLU A 87 -17.05 -0.78 9.22
N VAL A 88 -15.86 -0.86 8.61
CA VAL A 88 -14.95 -1.99 8.86
C VAL A 88 -13.55 -1.59 9.33
N ARG A 89 -13.23 -0.29 9.33
CA ARG A 89 -11.89 0.19 9.73
C ARG A 89 -11.55 -0.18 11.17
N PRO A 90 -10.30 -0.53 11.46
CA PRO A 90 -9.85 -0.73 12.84
C PRO A 90 -9.92 0.57 13.63
N THR A 91 -10.13 0.47 14.94
CA THR A 91 -10.14 1.61 15.87
C THR A 91 -8.94 1.63 16.81
N ASP A 92 -8.19 0.53 16.86
CA ASP A 92 -7.06 0.31 17.77
C ASP A 92 -5.69 0.30 17.04
N ARG A 93 -5.69 0.43 15.72
CA ARG A 93 -4.50 0.37 14.87
C ARG A 93 -4.57 1.37 13.73
N PRO A 94 -3.42 1.87 13.24
CA PRO A 94 -3.39 2.71 12.05
C PRO A 94 -3.90 1.95 10.83
N PHE A 95 -4.60 2.66 9.97
CA PHE A 95 -4.99 2.16 8.66
C PHE A 95 -4.69 3.19 7.57
N GLY A 96 -4.55 2.69 6.36
CA GLY A 96 -4.32 3.47 5.16
C GLY A 96 -5.23 3.07 4.02
N VAL A 97 -5.12 3.79 2.93
CA VAL A 97 -5.91 3.59 1.71
C VAL A 97 -5.05 3.61 0.46
N ASP A 98 -5.55 2.96 -0.57
CA ASP A 98 -4.94 2.86 -1.88
C ASP A 98 -6.05 2.78 -2.92
N ILE A 99 -6.05 3.67 -3.91
CA ILE A 99 -6.95 3.62 -5.07
C ILE A 99 -6.12 3.46 -6.33
N LEU A 100 -6.05 2.26 -6.82
CA LEU A 100 -5.27 1.87 -8.00
C LEU A 100 -5.87 2.47 -9.29
N TRP A 101 -5.28 3.45 -9.99
CA TRP A 101 -4.01 4.11 -9.66
C TRP A 101 -4.20 5.62 -9.66
N ASP A 102 -5.00 6.15 -8.76
CA ASP A 102 -5.36 7.58 -8.71
C ASP A 102 -4.96 8.21 -7.38
N PRO A 103 -3.78 8.86 -7.29
CA PRO A 103 -3.30 9.45 -6.06
C PRO A 103 -4.17 10.60 -5.53
N MET A 104 -4.91 11.28 -6.41
CA MET A 104 -5.81 12.36 -5.98
C MET A 104 -7.05 11.79 -5.28
N ALA A 105 -7.64 10.74 -5.85
CA ALA A 105 -8.76 10.03 -5.24
C ALA A 105 -8.34 9.35 -3.94
N ALA A 106 -7.15 8.74 -3.89
CA ALA A 106 -6.60 8.13 -2.67
C ALA A 106 -6.40 9.15 -1.55
N MET A 107 -5.88 10.36 -1.84
CA MET A 107 -5.72 11.43 -0.84
C MET A 107 -7.07 11.92 -0.31
N ALA A 108 -8.05 12.12 -1.20
CA ALA A 108 -9.41 12.50 -0.79
C ALA A 108 -10.05 11.43 0.10
N LEU A 109 -9.91 10.16 -0.26
CA LEU A 109 -10.39 9.02 0.52
C LEU A 109 -9.70 8.94 1.89
N ALA A 110 -8.37 9.12 1.94
CA ALA A 110 -7.62 9.12 3.18
C ALA A 110 -8.16 10.17 4.16
N LYS A 111 -8.32 11.41 3.69
CA LYS A 111 -8.88 12.50 4.51
C LYS A 111 -10.30 12.20 4.98
N ALA A 112 -11.16 11.74 4.07
CA ALA A 112 -12.58 11.48 4.37
C ALA A 112 -12.78 10.35 5.40
N THR A 113 -11.90 9.34 5.39
CA THR A 113 -12.00 8.17 6.28
C THR A 113 -11.18 8.30 7.57
N GLY A 114 -10.29 9.28 7.67
CA GLY A 114 -9.33 9.42 8.77
C GLY A 114 -8.18 8.41 8.69
N ALA A 115 -7.83 7.96 7.49
CA ALA A 115 -6.67 7.12 7.28
C ALA A 115 -5.37 7.88 7.60
N SER A 116 -4.41 7.20 8.23
CA SER A 116 -3.13 7.79 8.63
C SER A 116 -2.10 7.83 7.50
N PHE A 117 -2.33 7.08 6.43
CA PHE A 117 -1.43 7.01 5.28
C PHE A 117 -2.18 6.63 4.00
N MET A 118 -1.58 6.96 2.87
CA MET A 118 -1.97 6.46 1.55
C MET A 118 -0.78 5.83 0.83
N ARG A 119 -1.04 4.86 -0.04
CA ARG A 119 -0.05 4.28 -0.96
C ARG A 119 -0.38 4.70 -2.37
N GLU A 120 0.62 5.10 -3.15
CA GLU A 120 0.45 5.35 -4.58
C GLU A 120 1.79 5.47 -5.33
N VAL A 121 1.71 5.49 -6.66
CA VAL A 121 2.78 6.00 -7.51
C VAL A 121 2.55 7.50 -7.68
N VAL A 122 3.45 8.30 -7.14
CA VAL A 122 3.27 9.77 -7.10
C VAL A 122 4.32 10.53 -7.91
N THR A 123 5.30 9.84 -8.46
CA THR A 123 6.41 10.44 -9.21
C THR A 123 6.98 9.48 -10.23
N GLY A 124 7.58 10.01 -11.27
CA GLY A 124 8.19 9.24 -12.36
C GLY A 124 7.38 9.31 -13.65
N ALA A 125 7.85 8.59 -14.67
CA ALA A 125 7.11 8.36 -15.90
C ALA A 125 7.33 6.89 -16.30
N TYR A 126 6.23 6.21 -16.60
CA TYR A 126 6.22 4.77 -16.84
C TYR A 126 5.43 4.42 -18.10
N GLU A 127 5.88 3.40 -18.81
CA GLU A 127 5.05 2.63 -19.73
C GLU A 127 4.39 1.53 -18.89
N SER A 128 3.07 1.40 -19.00
CA SER A 128 2.26 0.50 -18.16
C SER A 128 1.08 -0.11 -18.92
N ASP A 129 0.42 -1.09 -18.33
CA ASP A 129 -0.82 -1.68 -18.87
C ASP A 129 -1.94 -0.65 -19.05
N MET A 130 -1.88 0.49 -18.34
CA MET A 130 -2.80 1.62 -18.47
C MET A 130 -2.29 2.70 -19.46
N GLY A 131 -1.24 2.41 -20.23
CA GLY A 131 -0.59 3.37 -21.13
C GLY A 131 0.53 4.17 -20.44
N VAL A 132 0.77 5.40 -20.91
CA VAL A 132 1.79 6.26 -20.29
C VAL A 132 1.28 6.79 -18.96
N TRP A 133 2.02 6.49 -17.91
CA TRP A 133 1.69 6.86 -16.54
C TRP A 133 2.73 7.86 -16.00
N ALA A 134 2.31 9.11 -15.80
CA ALA A 134 3.16 10.19 -15.32
C ALA A 134 2.42 11.00 -14.23
N PRO A 135 2.41 10.52 -12.99
CA PRO A 135 1.73 11.20 -11.89
C PRO A 135 2.40 12.53 -11.56
N ASP A 136 1.60 13.49 -11.07
CA ASP A 136 2.03 14.83 -10.68
C ASP A 136 2.11 14.97 -9.15
N ALA A 137 3.30 14.77 -8.59
CA ALA A 137 3.56 14.95 -7.17
C ALA A 137 3.22 16.38 -6.69
N ALA A 138 3.48 17.40 -7.53
CA ALA A 138 3.23 18.77 -7.15
C ALA A 138 1.73 19.07 -7.01
N ALA A 139 0.90 18.50 -7.88
CA ALA A 139 -0.55 18.58 -7.77
C ALA A 139 -1.05 17.87 -6.50
N LEU A 140 -0.55 16.63 -6.24
CA LEU A 140 -0.91 15.85 -5.05
C LEU A 140 -0.60 16.59 -3.74
N TYR A 141 0.60 17.15 -3.59
CA TYR A 141 0.98 17.82 -2.34
C TYR A 141 0.27 19.16 -2.14
N ARG A 142 -0.09 19.88 -3.22
CA ARG A 142 -0.98 21.04 -3.15
C ARG A 142 -2.39 20.64 -2.72
N TYR A 143 -2.91 19.53 -3.25
CA TYR A 143 -4.21 19.01 -2.88
C TYR A 143 -4.24 18.53 -1.43
N ARG A 144 -3.21 17.77 -0.98
CA ARG A 144 -3.01 17.40 0.43
C ARG A 144 -3.14 18.62 1.34
N ARG A 145 -2.47 19.74 0.98
CA ARG A 145 -2.54 20.99 1.73
C ARG A 145 -3.92 21.64 1.71
N GLN A 146 -4.61 21.63 0.58
CA GLN A 146 -5.98 22.16 0.45
C GLN A 146 -7.00 21.40 1.30
N LEU A 147 -6.78 20.11 1.50
CA LEU A 147 -7.63 19.25 2.32
C LEU A 147 -7.28 19.28 3.82
N ASP A 148 -6.28 20.07 4.25
CA ASP A 148 -5.71 19.98 5.61
C ASP A 148 -5.35 18.53 6.00
N ALA A 149 -4.75 17.78 5.07
CA ALA A 149 -4.35 16.38 5.22
C ALA A 149 -2.83 16.22 5.46
N ASP A 150 -2.19 17.22 6.06
CA ASP A 150 -0.74 17.21 6.32
C ASP A 150 -0.32 16.07 7.27
N ASP A 151 -1.26 15.48 7.99
CA ASP A 151 -1.11 14.33 8.87
C ASP A 151 -1.18 12.97 8.15
N VAL A 152 -1.63 12.92 6.89
CA VAL A 152 -1.66 11.71 6.08
C VAL A 152 -0.28 11.46 5.46
N LEU A 153 0.39 10.35 5.80
CA LEU A 153 1.67 9.97 5.20
C LEU A 153 1.47 9.52 3.73
N VAL A 154 2.33 10.00 2.85
CA VAL A 154 2.39 9.56 1.44
C VAL A 154 3.45 8.48 1.29
N MET A 155 3.01 7.25 1.10
CA MET A 155 3.86 6.10 0.79
C MET A 155 4.00 5.97 -0.73
N GLY A 156 5.16 6.36 -1.26
CA GLY A 156 5.41 6.44 -2.71
C GLY A 156 6.12 5.23 -3.28
N ASN A 157 5.46 4.50 -4.20
CA ASN A 157 6.08 3.40 -4.92
C ASN A 157 6.90 3.92 -6.11
N ILE A 158 8.19 3.56 -6.19
CA ILE A 158 9.09 3.95 -7.28
C ILE A 158 9.44 2.80 -8.23
N THR A 159 8.93 1.61 -7.96
CA THR A 159 9.04 0.42 -8.81
C THR A 159 7.65 -0.19 -9.01
N PRO A 160 6.70 0.54 -9.64
CA PRO A 160 5.32 0.09 -9.71
C PRO A 160 5.18 -1.23 -10.47
N GLU A 161 4.24 -2.04 -10.01
CA GLU A 161 3.82 -3.27 -10.64
C GLU A 161 3.18 -2.97 -12.01
N PHE A 162 3.29 -3.90 -12.95
CA PHE A 162 2.72 -3.79 -14.30
C PHE A 162 3.21 -2.58 -15.10
N ALA A 163 4.43 -2.08 -14.77
CA ALA A 163 4.97 -0.88 -15.39
C ALA A 163 6.50 -0.90 -15.48
N SER A 164 7.03 -0.20 -16.45
CA SER A 164 8.47 0.00 -16.65
C SER A 164 8.80 1.48 -16.75
N PRO A 165 9.88 1.96 -16.10
CA PRO A 165 10.26 3.37 -16.20
C PRO A 165 10.69 3.72 -17.64
N LEU A 166 10.18 4.85 -18.17
CA LEU A 166 10.56 5.36 -19.49
C LEU A 166 11.97 5.94 -19.54
N GLY A 167 12.53 6.33 -18.38
CA GLY A 167 13.87 6.89 -18.30
C GLY A 167 14.92 5.88 -17.85
N SER A 168 16.20 6.24 -18.00
CA SER A 168 17.36 5.41 -17.65
C SER A 168 17.84 5.58 -16.21
N ARG A 169 17.14 6.34 -15.37
CA ARG A 169 17.54 6.53 -13.96
C ARG A 169 17.52 5.20 -13.20
N THR A 170 18.61 4.91 -12.49
CA THR A 170 18.69 3.76 -11.59
C THR A 170 17.69 3.88 -10.44
N VAL A 171 17.40 2.78 -9.73
CA VAL A 171 16.55 2.79 -8.54
C VAL A 171 17.09 3.78 -7.50
N ALA A 172 18.41 3.79 -7.27
CA ALA A 172 19.05 4.73 -6.35
C ALA A 172 18.82 6.20 -6.73
N GLN A 173 18.88 6.53 -8.02
CA GLN A 173 18.60 7.89 -8.51
C GLN A 173 17.11 8.25 -8.35
N ARG A 174 16.20 7.31 -8.63
CA ARG A 174 14.76 7.50 -8.43
C ARG A 174 14.42 7.68 -6.97
N ALA A 175 15.03 6.87 -6.08
CA ALA A 175 14.84 6.97 -4.63
C ALA A 175 15.25 8.36 -4.10
N ARG A 176 16.45 8.83 -4.45
CA ARG A 176 16.89 10.19 -4.07
C ARG A 176 15.97 11.28 -4.59
N SER A 177 15.55 11.18 -5.85
CA SER A 177 14.63 12.15 -6.47
C SER A 177 13.26 12.15 -5.79
N ALA A 178 12.69 10.98 -5.51
CA ALA A 178 11.41 10.83 -4.85
C ALA A 178 11.39 11.51 -3.46
N VAL A 179 12.43 11.33 -2.69
CA VAL A 179 12.56 11.94 -1.34
C VAL A 179 12.82 13.44 -1.43
N THR A 180 13.68 13.88 -2.36
CA THR A 180 14.16 15.28 -2.39
C THR A 180 13.20 16.20 -3.12
N SER A 181 12.69 15.79 -4.29
CA SER A 181 11.85 16.64 -5.15
C SER A 181 10.37 16.31 -5.12
N SER A 182 10.01 15.07 -4.83
CA SER A 182 8.61 14.65 -4.75
C SER A 182 8.10 14.50 -3.30
N LEU A 183 8.97 14.72 -2.30
CA LEU A 183 8.63 14.85 -0.88
C LEU A 183 7.86 13.65 -0.29
N ILE A 184 8.09 12.44 -0.78
CA ILE A 184 7.45 11.25 -0.22
C ILE A 184 7.89 11.01 1.22
N ASP A 185 6.95 10.58 2.06
CA ASP A 185 7.18 10.33 3.49
C ASP A 185 7.74 8.93 3.75
N VAL A 186 7.38 7.95 2.90
CA VAL A 186 7.84 6.54 2.95
C VAL A 186 8.08 6.05 1.53
N LEU A 187 9.24 5.45 1.29
CA LEU A 187 9.60 4.87 0.00
C LEU A 187 9.17 3.41 -0.08
N LEU A 188 8.53 3.03 -1.19
CA LEU A 188 8.10 1.67 -1.43
C LEU A 188 8.85 1.06 -2.61
N ILE A 189 9.24 -0.21 -2.46
CA ILE A 189 9.87 -1.03 -3.50
C ILE A 189 9.00 -2.26 -3.74
N ALA A 190 8.44 -2.35 -4.94
CA ALA A 190 7.62 -3.47 -5.38
C ALA A 190 8.39 -4.41 -6.31
N GLY A 191 7.93 -5.65 -6.39
CA GLY A 191 8.28 -6.58 -7.45
C GLY A 191 7.54 -6.28 -8.76
N PRO A 192 7.79 -7.05 -9.82
CA PRO A 192 7.28 -6.75 -11.15
C PRO A 192 5.76 -6.90 -11.29
N MET A 193 5.12 -7.66 -10.42
CA MET A 193 3.67 -7.89 -10.39
C MET A 193 3.18 -8.24 -8.99
N ALA A 194 1.87 -8.22 -8.78
CA ALA A 194 1.24 -8.62 -7.52
C ALA A 194 1.69 -10.02 -7.07
N GLY A 195 2.18 -10.14 -5.84
CA GLY A 195 2.69 -11.38 -5.25
C GLY A 195 4.12 -11.77 -5.64
N ALA A 196 4.75 -11.12 -6.62
CA ALA A 196 6.17 -11.31 -6.93
C ALA A 196 7.05 -10.43 -6.04
N GLU A 197 8.12 -11.01 -5.49
CA GLU A 197 9.06 -10.25 -4.66
C GLU A 197 10.01 -9.38 -5.52
N PRO A 198 10.43 -8.21 -5.00
CA PRO A 198 11.53 -7.47 -5.60
C PRO A 198 12.85 -8.19 -5.38
N ASP A 199 13.85 -7.89 -6.20
CA ASP A 199 15.22 -8.27 -5.90
C ASP A 199 15.69 -7.54 -4.62
N LEU A 200 16.26 -8.27 -3.67
CA LEU A 200 16.75 -7.71 -2.41
C LEU A 200 17.81 -6.62 -2.63
N SER A 201 18.64 -6.75 -3.66
CA SER A 201 19.63 -5.73 -4.03
C SER A 201 18.99 -4.40 -4.45
N VAL A 202 17.79 -4.44 -5.02
CA VAL A 202 17.03 -3.23 -5.37
C VAL A 202 16.53 -2.52 -4.13
N VAL A 203 16.04 -3.28 -3.13
CA VAL A 203 15.63 -2.73 -1.83
C VAL A 203 16.83 -2.12 -1.12
N GLN A 204 17.97 -2.81 -1.11
CA GLN A 204 19.20 -2.34 -0.49
C GLN A 204 19.71 -1.06 -1.16
N ALA A 205 19.78 -1.02 -2.49
CA ALA A 205 20.20 0.16 -3.24
C ALA A 205 19.30 1.39 -2.99
N ALA A 206 18.00 1.16 -2.84
CA ALA A 206 17.06 2.22 -2.46
C ALA A 206 17.31 2.71 -1.03
N LYS A 207 17.51 1.78 -0.07
CA LYS A 207 17.79 2.06 1.33
C LYS A 207 19.06 2.89 1.52
N GLU A 208 20.14 2.49 0.86
CA GLU A 208 21.40 3.22 0.86
C GLU A 208 21.25 4.62 0.25
N ALA A 209 20.50 4.73 -0.86
CA ALA A 209 20.33 5.99 -1.58
C ALA A 209 19.54 7.06 -0.80
N VAL A 210 18.64 6.66 0.10
CA VAL A 210 17.86 7.62 0.91
C VAL A 210 18.57 8.03 2.19
N GLU A 211 19.68 7.38 2.58
CA GLU A 211 20.55 7.78 3.69
C GLU A 211 19.78 7.98 5.03
N GLY A 212 18.78 7.15 5.27
CA GLY A 212 17.94 7.21 6.47
C GLY A 212 16.96 8.40 6.55
N ARG A 213 16.83 9.20 5.48
CA ARG A 213 15.90 10.35 5.43
C ARG A 213 14.45 9.95 5.52
N VAL A 214 14.09 8.83 4.90
CA VAL A 214 12.75 8.22 4.96
C VAL A 214 12.86 6.71 5.14
N PRO A 215 11.83 6.05 5.71
CA PRO A 215 11.75 4.59 5.72
C PRO A 215 11.61 4.01 4.31
N VAL A 216 12.13 2.80 4.11
CA VAL A 216 11.99 2.02 2.88
C VAL A 216 11.30 0.71 3.19
N LEU A 217 10.12 0.47 2.60
CA LEU A 217 9.35 -0.74 2.80
C LEU A 217 9.34 -1.62 1.53
N MET A 218 9.37 -2.92 1.76
CA MET A 218 8.98 -3.88 0.73
C MET A 218 7.47 -3.82 0.51
N ASN A 219 7.03 -3.65 -0.74
CA ASN A 219 5.62 -3.38 -1.06
C ASN A 219 4.85 -4.59 -1.62
N THR A 220 5.53 -5.58 -2.20
CA THR A 220 4.90 -6.75 -2.84
C THR A 220 5.70 -8.01 -2.58
N GLY A 221 5.03 -9.18 -2.65
CA GLY A 221 5.69 -10.48 -2.68
C GLY A 221 6.24 -10.95 -1.33
N ALA A 222 5.86 -10.31 -0.22
CA ALA A 222 6.22 -10.81 1.11
C ALA A 222 5.49 -12.12 1.42
N ARG A 223 6.24 -13.11 1.90
CA ARG A 223 5.78 -14.46 2.27
C ARG A 223 6.49 -14.92 3.54
N VAL A 224 5.99 -15.98 4.16
CA VAL A 224 6.58 -16.58 5.38
C VAL A 224 8.06 -16.94 5.18
N ASP A 225 8.40 -17.49 4.01
CA ASP A 225 9.73 -17.98 3.68
C ASP A 225 10.75 -16.89 3.34
N ASN A 226 10.30 -15.65 3.05
CA ASN A 226 11.19 -14.58 2.63
C ASN A 226 11.17 -13.33 3.54
N VAL A 227 10.12 -13.12 4.34
CA VAL A 227 9.96 -11.89 5.12
C VAL A 227 11.14 -11.61 6.07
N GLY A 228 11.71 -12.66 6.66
CA GLY A 228 12.88 -12.52 7.55
C GLY A 228 14.06 -11.83 6.88
N ARG A 229 14.43 -12.27 5.67
CA ARG A 229 15.56 -11.68 4.93
C ARG A 229 15.29 -10.24 4.47
N PHE A 230 14.04 -9.92 4.09
CA PHE A 230 13.70 -8.55 3.70
C PHE A 230 13.71 -7.60 4.90
N LEU A 231 13.27 -8.05 6.07
CA LEU A 231 13.28 -7.25 7.29
C LEU A 231 14.71 -6.99 7.84
N GLN A 232 15.73 -7.69 7.35
CA GLN A 232 17.12 -7.34 7.65
C GLN A 232 17.53 -6.02 6.97
N VAL A 233 16.90 -5.68 5.83
CA VAL A 233 17.24 -4.50 5.01
C VAL A 233 16.15 -3.43 5.09
N ALA A 234 14.89 -3.83 4.88
CA ALA A 234 13.73 -2.94 4.86
C ALA A 234 13.29 -2.52 6.26
N ASP A 235 12.66 -1.34 6.35
CA ASP A 235 12.10 -0.79 7.59
C ASP A 235 10.66 -1.27 7.87
N GLY A 236 10.13 -2.16 7.05
CA GLY A 236 8.80 -2.77 7.18
C GLY A 236 8.36 -3.42 5.88
N VAL A 237 7.17 -3.99 5.89
CA VAL A 237 6.59 -4.67 4.72
C VAL A 237 5.11 -4.36 4.55
N ILE A 238 4.67 -4.27 3.30
CA ILE A 238 3.25 -4.33 2.91
C ILE A 238 3.01 -5.72 2.31
N VAL A 239 1.99 -6.42 2.78
CA VAL A 239 1.72 -7.81 2.38
C VAL A 239 0.26 -8.01 2.00
N GLY A 240 0.02 -8.59 0.82
CA GLY A 240 -1.30 -8.96 0.31
C GLY A 240 -1.42 -10.46 0.07
N SER A 241 -1.03 -10.90 -1.13
CA SER A 241 -1.21 -12.28 -1.62
C SER A 241 -0.64 -13.35 -0.69
N GLY A 242 0.47 -13.07 0.00
CA GLY A 242 1.09 -14.01 0.94
C GLY A 242 0.20 -14.42 2.11
N LEU A 243 -0.82 -13.61 2.45
CA LEU A 243 -1.78 -13.86 3.53
C LEU A 243 -3.12 -14.44 3.02
N LYS A 244 -3.28 -14.60 1.72
CA LYS A 244 -4.53 -15.10 1.11
C LYS A 244 -4.52 -16.62 0.93
N VAL A 245 -5.71 -17.22 0.86
CA VAL A 245 -5.86 -18.64 0.51
C VAL A 245 -5.12 -18.93 -0.80
N ASP A 246 -4.32 -19.99 -0.80
CA ASP A 246 -3.47 -20.41 -1.94
C ASP A 246 -2.45 -19.36 -2.43
N GLY A 247 -2.25 -18.27 -1.68
CA GLY A 247 -1.40 -17.17 -2.10
C GLY A 247 -1.96 -16.35 -3.27
N GLN A 248 -3.24 -16.49 -3.56
CA GLN A 248 -3.92 -15.79 -4.67
C GLN A 248 -4.51 -14.47 -4.19
N THR A 249 -4.14 -13.38 -4.86
CA THR A 249 -4.47 -11.99 -4.48
C THR A 249 -5.96 -11.76 -4.22
N TRP A 250 -6.83 -12.38 -5.01
CA TRP A 250 -8.28 -12.17 -4.96
C TRP A 250 -9.04 -13.17 -4.09
N ASN A 251 -8.32 -14.14 -3.50
CA ASN A 251 -8.91 -15.06 -2.53
C ASN A 251 -9.09 -14.36 -1.16
N PRO A 252 -9.95 -14.92 -0.28
CA PRO A 252 -10.06 -14.44 1.10
C PRO A 252 -8.75 -14.55 1.88
N VAL A 253 -8.65 -13.80 2.96
CA VAL A 253 -7.55 -13.93 3.93
C VAL A 253 -7.61 -15.29 4.61
N ASP A 254 -6.45 -15.97 4.67
CA ASP A 254 -6.27 -17.23 5.38
C ASP A 254 -5.70 -16.96 6.78
N PRO A 255 -6.47 -17.18 7.87
CA PRO A 255 -6.00 -16.93 9.24
C PRO A 255 -4.73 -17.71 9.62
N ALA A 256 -4.57 -18.92 9.09
CA ALA A 256 -3.38 -19.74 9.39
C ALA A 256 -2.13 -19.13 8.75
N ARG A 257 -2.25 -18.61 7.52
CA ARG A 257 -1.16 -17.88 6.84
C ARG A 257 -0.80 -16.60 7.56
N VAL A 258 -1.79 -15.83 8.05
CA VAL A 258 -1.52 -14.61 8.84
C VAL A 258 -0.74 -14.97 10.11
N THR A 259 -1.18 -15.98 10.83
CA THR A 259 -0.52 -16.45 12.07
C THR A 259 0.93 -16.88 11.82
N ALA A 260 1.16 -17.68 10.78
CA ALA A 260 2.50 -18.14 10.39
C ALA A 260 3.41 -16.98 9.95
N PHE A 261 2.87 -16.05 9.15
CA PHE A 261 3.61 -14.87 8.69
C PHE A 261 4.05 -13.99 9.87
N MET A 262 3.13 -13.69 10.78
CA MET A 262 3.44 -12.87 11.95
C MET A 262 4.37 -13.55 12.94
N ALA A 263 4.40 -14.89 12.99
CA ALA A 263 5.42 -15.64 13.74
C ALA A 263 6.82 -15.41 13.16
N ALA A 264 6.98 -15.55 11.84
CA ALA A 264 8.26 -15.26 11.16
C ALA A 264 8.71 -13.81 11.33
N VAL A 265 7.76 -12.86 11.31
CA VAL A 265 8.04 -11.43 11.57
C VAL A 265 8.55 -11.21 13.00
N ARG A 266 7.92 -11.82 14.00
CA ARG A 266 8.38 -11.70 15.41
C ARG A 266 9.80 -12.24 15.59
N GLU A 267 10.11 -13.38 14.97
CA GLU A 267 11.46 -13.94 14.97
C GLU A 267 12.48 -12.99 14.33
N ALA A 268 12.15 -12.43 13.15
CA ALA A 268 13.01 -11.46 12.47
C ALA A 268 13.24 -10.18 13.29
N ARG A 269 12.20 -9.68 13.98
CA ARG A 269 12.31 -8.49 14.86
C ARG A 269 13.17 -8.76 16.09
N SER A 270 13.18 -9.98 16.59
CA SER A 270 13.98 -10.36 17.77
C SER A 270 15.46 -10.54 17.44
N SER A 271 15.79 -10.76 16.16
CA SER A 271 17.14 -11.02 15.67
C SER A 271 17.82 -9.74 15.10
N ALA A 272 17.14 -8.61 15.08
CA ALA A 272 17.59 -7.34 14.54
C ALA A 272 17.95 -6.35 15.65
#